data_713a5db27edbad6a76b692ac2f8f78ad
#
_entry.id   713a5db27edbad6a76b692ac2f8f78ad
#
_cell.length_a   1.000
_cell.length_b   1.000
_cell.length_c   1.000
_cell.angle_alpha   90.00
_cell.angle_beta   90.00
_cell.angle_gamma   90.00
#
_symmetry.space_group_name_H-M   'P 1'
#
loop_
_entity.id
_entity.type
_entity.pdbx_description
1 polymer ?
#
loop_
_entity_poly.entity_id
_entity_poly.type
_entity_poly.pdbx_seq_one_letter_code
_entity_poly.pdbx_strand_id
1 'polypeptide(L)'
;MTENVLIAVAWPYANADIHVGNLTGSYLPADICARYHRMRGRNVLMVSGSDSHGTPITVTADALGTTPLEVYRANHARFLELFQKIGLTYDLFTSTHTENHFHVSQLAFTTLRENGFLYTAREKQWFSTAQQRFLPDRYVEGTCYICGNPDARSDQCEKCGHMLEPELLQNPRSKVDGSTPVLKETEHFYLDLSSLEPEIVAFLKARESYWRPNVIRQSLGQILADGLKGRPITRDLDWGIPVPLEG
;
A
#
# COMPACT_ATOMS: atom_id res chain seq x y z
N MET A 1 7.92 -35.11 14.01
CA MET A 1 8.46 -33.86 13.38
C MET A 1 7.76 -32.67 14.03
N THR A 2 8.50 -31.65 14.47
CA THR A 2 7.93 -30.45 15.07
C THR A 2 7.23 -29.63 13.96
N GLU A 3 5.99 -29.24 14.19
CA GLU A 3 5.22 -28.44 13.23
C GLU A 3 5.80 -27.02 13.13
N ASN A 4 6.01 -26.51 11.92
CA ASN A 4 6.47 -25.14 11.67
C ASN A 4 5.25 -24.24 11.48
N VAL A 5 5.22 -23.08 12.16
CA VAL A 5 4.16 -22.08 12.10
C VAL A 5 4.76 -20.72 11.75
N LEU A 6 4.34 -20.16 10.61
CA LEU A 6 4.66 -18.78 10.21
C LEU A 6 3.48 -17.88 10.56
N ILE A 7 3.75 -16.82 11.30
CA ILE A 7 2.78 -15.76 11.60
C ILE A 7 3.28 -14.46 10.97
N ALA A 8 2.72 -14.15 9.81
CA ALA A 8 3.01 -12.91 9.08
C ALA A 8 1.97 -11.85 9.47
N VAL A 9 2.44 -10.79 10.11
CA VAL A 9 1.57 -9.72 10.64
C VAL A 9 1.53 -8.55 9.68
N ALA A 10 0.36 -7.92 9.55
CA ALA A 10 0.18 -6.74 8.69
C ALA A 10 1.18 -5.63 9.07
N TRP A 11 1.78 -5.04 8.04
CA TRP A 11 2.81 -4.01 8.21
C TRP A 11 2.17 -2.64 8.41
N PRO A 12 2.52 -1.91 9.50
CA PRO A 12 2.06 -0.53 9.67
C PRO A 12 2.79 0.44 8.75
N TYR A 13 2.06 1.42 8.22
CA TYR A 13 2.69 2.58 7.60
C TYR A 13 3.46 3.39 8.65
N ALA A 14 4.72 3.69 8.34
CA ALA A 14 5.59 4.45 9.24
C ALA A 14 5.38 5.98 9.11
N ASN A 15 4.13 6.44 9.14
CA ASN A 15 3.75 7.86 9.01
C ASN A 15 3.12 8.46 10.26
N ALA A 16 2.69 7.63 11.21
CA ALA A 16 2.04 8.04 12.45
C ALA A 16 2.23 6.99 13.55
N ASP A 17 1.90 7.33 14.78
CA ASP A 17 1.95 6.39 15.90
C ASP A 17 0.91 5.27 15.76
N ILE A 18 1.25 4.09 16.31
CA ILE A 18 0.34 2.96 16.40
C ILE A 18 -0.72 3.26 17.45
N HIS A 19 -1.99 3.18 17.07
CA HIS A 19 -3.12 3.37 17.97
C HIS A 19 -3.71 2.04 18.46
N VAL A 20 -4.60 2.11 19.46
CA VAL A 20 -5.24 0.93 20.07
C VAL A 20 -5.92 0.02 19.03
N GLY A 21 -6.54 0.58 18.00
CA GLY A 21 -7.17 -0.20 16.93
C GLY A 21 -6.17 -1.06 16.14
N ASN A 22 -4.96 -0.56 15.88
CA ASN A 22 -3.90 -1.35 15.26
C ASN A 22 -3.43 -2.49 16.19
N LEU A 23 -3.25 -2.17 17.49
CA LEU A 23 -2.83 -3.15 18.50
C LEU A 23 -3.83 -4.30 18.61
N THR A 24 -5.11 -3.98 18.80
CA THR A 24 -6.16 -4.99 19.03
C THR A 24 -6.60 -5.72 17.76
N GLY A 25 -6.49 -5.08 16.60
CA GLY A 25 -6.90 -5.66 15.32
C GLY A 25 -5.85 -6.55 14.66
N SER A 26 -4.56 -6.31 14.91
CA SER A 26 -3.48 -7.00 14.20
C SER A 26 -2.40 -7.56 15.12
N TYR A 27 -1.78 -6.74 15.97
CA TYR A 27 -0.52 -7.11 16.61
C TYR A 27 -0.70 -8.03 17.83
N LEU A 28 -1.61 -7.68 18.73
CA LEU A 28 -1.90 -8.50 19.91
C LEU A 28 -2.49 -9.88 19.54
N PRO A 29 -3.47 -10.01 18.64
CA PRO A 29 -3.96 -11.32 18.22
C PRO A 29 -2.86 -12.20 17.61
N ALA A 30 -1.95 -11.63 16.84
CA ALA A 30 -0.83 -12.34 16.25
C ALA A 30 0.15 -12.85 17.33
N ASP A 31 0.49 -12.00 18.30
CA ASP A 31 1.37 -12.37 19.42
C ASP A 31 0.74 -13.44 20.32
N ILE A 32 -0.55 -13.34 20.60
CA ILE A 32 -1.29 -14.37 21.34
C ILE A 32 -1.22 -15.72 20.60
N CYS A 33 -1.43 -15.71 19.29
CA CYS A 33 -1.31 -16.88 18.44
C CYS A 33 0.11 -17.46 18.48
N ALA A 34 1.14 -16.61 18.36
CA ALA A 34 2.55 -17.03 18.43
C ALA A 34 2.88 -17.69 19.78
N ARG A 35 2.48 -17.06 20.89
CA ARG A 35 2.68 -17.61 22.24
C ARG A 35 1.97 -18.96 22.43
N TYR A 36 0.72 -19.07 21.98
CA TYR A 36 -0.02 -20.33 22.03
C TYR A 36 0.72 -21.46 21.32
N HIS A 37 1.19 -21.22 20.09
CA HIS A 37 1.89 -22.24 19.33
C HIS A 37 3.26 -22.59 19.93
N ARG A 38 4.00 -21.59 20.47
CA ARG A 38 5.26 -21.82 21.18
C ARG A 38 5.04 -22.67 22.44
N MET A 39 3.99 -22.39 23.23
CA MET A 39 3.64 -23.20 24.39
C MET A 39 3.26 -24.65 24.03
N ARG A 40 2.80 -24.87 22.80
CA ARG A 40 2.53 -26.22 22.27
C ARG A 40 3.78 -26.92 21.74
N GLY A 41 4.96 -26.34 21.91
CA GLY A 41 6.24 -26.91 21.46
C GLY A 41 6.44 -26.88 19.95
N ARG A 42 5.73 -26.00 19.21
CA ARG A 42 5.88 -25.80 17.77
C ARG A 42 7.02 -24.83 17.45
N ASN A 43 7.61 -25.00 16.28
CA ASN A 43 8.53 -24.03 15.73
C ASN A 43 7.74 -22.82 15.20
N VAL A 44 7.89 -21.65 15.82
CA VAL A 44 7.13 -20.46 15.43
C VAL A 44 8.07 -19.37 14.96
N LEU A 45 7.76 -18.79 13.80
CA LEU A 45 8.36 -17.57 13.29
C LEU A 45 7.28 -16.49 13.17
N MET A 46 7.35 -15.45 14.00
CA MET A 46 6.47 -14.28 13.94
C MET A 46 7.20 -13.09 13.33
N VAL A 47 6.72 -12.63 12.18
CA VAL A 47 7.39 -11.59 11.39
C VAL A 47 6.47 -10.45 11.03
N SER A 48 7.04 -9.24 10.97
CA SER A 48 6.41 -8.03 10.45
C SER A 48 7.48 -7.00 10.07
N GLY A 49 7.05 -5.79 9.78
CA GLY A 49 7.93 -4.67 9.49
C GLY A 49 7.16 -3.38 9.27
N SER A 50 7.87 -2.27 9.18
CA SER A 50 7.28 -0.99 8.80
C SER A 50 7.13 -0.88 7.29
N ASP A 51 5.96 -0.50 6.82
CA ASP A 51 5.76 -0.04 5.45
C ASP A 51 6.29 1.39 5.35
N SER A 52 7.44 1.52 4.69
CA SER A 52 8.25 2.75 4.67
C SER A 52 8.03 3.60 3.44
N HIS A 53 7.30 3.09 2.44
CA HIS A 53 7.06 3.78 1.19
C HIS A 53 5.58 4.09 1.01
N GLY A 54 5.30 5.06 0.16
CA GLY A 54 3.93 5.44 -0.18
C GLY A 54 3.55 6.85 0.25
N THR A 55 2.48 7.32 -0.34
CA THR A 55 1.94 8.67 -0.19
C THR A 55 1.72 9.14 1.25
N PRO A 56 1.25 8.30 2.20
CA PRO A 56 1.06 8.78 3.57
C PRO A 56 2.33 9.31 4.23
N ILE A 57 3.49 8.75 3.91
CA ILE A 57 4.77 9.17 4.48
C ILE A 57 5.23 10.48 3.85
N THR A 58 5.12 10.62 2.52
CA THR A 58 5.47 11.87 1.83
C THR A 58 4.56 13.02 2.26
N VAL A 59 3.24 12.80 2.41
CA VAL A 59 2.31 13.80 2.95
C VAL A 59 2.71 14.27 4.35
N THR A 60 3.06 13.31 5.23
CA THR A 60 3.51 13.65 6.59
C THR A 60 4.83 14.42 6.56
N ALA A 61 5.77 14.03 5.70
CA ALA A 61 7.05 14.72 5.55
C ALA A 61 6.86 16.16 5.07
N ASP A 62 6.03 16.38 4.04
CA ASP A 62 5.71 17.72 3.54
C ASP A 62 5.05 18.59 4.63
N ALA A 63 4.10 18.03 5.38
CA ALA A 63 3.42 18.75 6.47
C ALA A 63 4.36 19.14 7.62
N LEU A 64 5.40 18.34 7.87
CA LEU A 64 6.39 18.58 8.93
C LEU A 64 7.62 19.37 8.44
N GLY A 65 7.73 19.64 7.13
CA GLY A 65 8.92 20.30 6.54
C GLY A 65 10.19 19.46 6.67
N THR A 66 10.07 18.13 6.58
CA THR A 66 11.17 17.18 6.75
C THR A 66 11.23 16.20 5.57
N THR A 67 12.10 15.20 5.62
CA THR A 67 12.23 14.19 4.58
C THR A 67 11.40 12.94 4.89
N PRO A 68 10.90 12.20 3.86
CA PRO A 68 10.24 10.92 4.06
C PRO A 68 11.11 9.90 4.84
N LEU A 69 12.42 9.94 4.64
CA LEU A 69 13.37 9.09 5.36
C LEU A 69 13.37 9.37 6.88
N GLU A 70 13.34 10.64 7.28
CA GLU A 70 13.29 11.03 8.68
C GLU A 70 11.96 10.65 9.34
N VAL A 71 10.84 10.87 8.64
CA VAL A 71 9.51 10.43 9.09
C VAL A 71 9.49 8.93 9.33
N TYR A 72 9.93 8.15 8.34
CA TYR A 72 10.02 6.70 8.45
C TYR A 72 10.88 6.27 9.63
N ARG A 73 12.12 6.77 9.73
CA ARG A 73 13.06 6.37 10.80
C ARG A 73 12.52 6.66 12.19
N ALA A 74 11.94 7.84 12.38
CA ALA A 74 11.37 8.23 13.66
C ALA A 74 10.20 7.34 14.07
N ASN A 75 9.29 7.04 13.15
CA ASN A 75 8.13 6.17 13.44
C ASN A 75 8.54 4.71 13.62
N HIS A 76 9.46 4.19 12.80
CA HIS A 76 9.98 2.82 12.96
C HIS A 76 10.60 2.62 14.35
N ALA A 77 11.42 3.57 14.81
CA ALA A 77 12.01 3.51 16.16
C ALA A 77 10.93 3.51 17.26
N ARG A 78 9.90 4.37 17.13
CA ARG A 78 8.75 4.39 18.06
C ARG A 78 7.96 3.08 18.07
N PHE A 79 7.80 2.43 16.92
CA PHE A 79 7.14 1.11 16.83
C PHE A 79 7.92 0.06 17.62
N LEU A 80 9.24 -0.02 17.42
CA LEU A 80 10.09 -0.95 18.15
C LEU A 80 10.02 -0.72 19.67
N GLU A 81 10.11 0.53 20.10
CA GLU A 81 9.99 0.90 21.53
C GLU A 81 8.61 0.50 22.10
N LEU A 82 7.52 0.80 21.39
CA LEU A 82 6.18 0.43 21.80
C LEU A 82 6.02 -1.09 21.93
N PHE A 83 6.43 -1.84 20.90
CA PHE A 83 6.30 -3.29 20.88
C PHE A 83 7.11 -3.94 22.01
N GLN A 84 8.30 -3.42 22.31
CA GLN A 84 9.09 -3.85 23.45
C GLN A 84 8.38 -3.57 24.78
N LYS A 85 7.82 -2.37 24.96
CA LYS A 85 7.10 -1.97 26.20
C LYS A 85 5.87 -2.82 26.49
N ILE A 86 5.13 -3.20 25.45
CA ILE A 86 3.95 -4.07 25.60
C ILE A 86 4.27 -5.56 25.48
N GLY A 87 5.54 -5.91 25.29
CA GLY A 87 6.03 -7.28 25.29
C GLY A 87 5.63 -8.12 24.09
N LEU A 88 5.46 -7.53 22.90
CA LEU A 88 5.26 -8.31 21.66
C LEU A 88 6.51 -9.10 21.30
N THR A 89 6.32 -10.35 20.87
CA THR A 89 7.40 -11.33 20.71
C THR A 89 7.74 -11.61 19.24
N TYR A 90 7.99 -10.55 18.46
CA TYR A 90 8.48 -10.70 17.09
C TYR A 90 9.85 -11.38 17.06
N ASP A 91 10.01 -12.37 16.17
CA ASP A 91 11.30 -12.94 15.83
C ASP A 91 12.05 -12.02 14.84
N LEU A 92 11.30 -11.34 13.97
CA LEU A 92 11.83 -10.33 13.07
C LEU A 92 10.82 -9.20 12.88
N PHE A 93 11.21 -7.97 13.18
CA PHE A 93 10.53 -6.75 12.79
C PHE A 93 11.48 -5.90 11.95
N THR A 94 11.25 -5.85 10.64
CA THR A 94 12.12 -5.18 9.64
C THR A 94 11.43 -3.97 9.02
N SER A 95 11.81 -3.57 7.83
CA SER A 95 11.13 -2.51 7.06
C SER A 95 11.23 -2.76 5.55
N THR A 96 10.36 -2.09 4.79
CA THR A 96 10.44 -2.08 3.32
C THR A 96 11.58 -1.18 2.79
N HIS A 97 12.25 -0.41 3.67
CA HIS A 97 13.39 0.44 3.32
C HIS A 97 14.73 -0.24 3.70
N THR A 98 14.97 -1.42 3.15
CA THR A 98 16.21 -2.19 3.30
C THR A 98 16.73 -2.62 1.94
N GLU A 99 18.05 -2.78 1.82
CA GLU A 99 18.70 -3.27 0.59
C GLU A 99 18.14 -4.63 0.15
N ASN A 100 17.92 -5.54 1.11
CA ASN A 100 17.32 -6.84 0.81
C ASN A 100 15.92 -6.71 0.21
N HIS A 101 15.08 -5.84 0.77
CA HIS A 101 13.73 -5.61 0.24
C HIS A 101 13.78 -4.97 -1.15
N PHE A 102 14.69 -4.02 -1.38
CA PHE A 102 14.89 -3.41 -2.69
C PHE A 102 15.28 -4.45 -3.73
N HIS A 103 16.29 -5.27 -3.41
CA HIS A 103 16.73 -6.33 -4.30
C HIS A 103 15.61 -7.32 -4.66
N VAL A 104 14.87 -7.82 -3.65
CA VAL A 104 13.78 -8.78 -3.88
C VAL A 104 12.64 -8.16 -4.69
N SER A 105 12.29 -6.90 -4.43
CA SER A 105 11.24 -6.20 -5.17
C SER A 105 11.64 -5.95 -6.63
N GLN A 106 12.89 -5.56 -6.86
CA GLN A 106 13.44 -5.39 -8.21
C GLN A 106 13.52 -6.72 -8.97
N LEU A 107 13.93 -7.81 -8.30
CA LEU A 107 13.92 -9.15 -8.87
C LEU A 107 12.49 -9.59 -9.24
N ALA A 108 11.52 -9.34 -8.38
CA ALA A 108 10.12 -9.64 -8.68
C ALA A 108 9.62 -8.85 -9.91
N PHE A 109 9.96 -7.56 -10.00
CA PHE A 109 9.61 -6.73 -11.15
C PHE A 109 10.20 -7.30 -12.45
N THR A 110 11.52 -7.58 -12.47
CA THR A 110 12.19 -8.11 -13.67
C THR A 110 11.64 -9.46 -14.06
N THR A 111 11.42 -10.36 -13.09
CA THR A 111 10.83 -11.69 -13.34
C THR A 111 9.42 -11.60 -13.93
N LEU A 112 8.56 -10.73 -13.39
CA LEU A 112 7.22 -10.53 -13.94
C LEU A 112 7.26 -9.96 -15.36
N ARG A 113 8.18 -9.02 -15.64
CA ARG A 113 8.37 -8.44 -16.96
C ARG A 113 8.86 -9.48 -17.96
N GLU A 114 9.87 -10.27 -17.63
CA GLU A 114 10.44 -11.33 -18.49
C GLU A 114 9.42 -12.43 -18.80
N ASN A 115 8.51 -12.71 -17.87
CA ASN A 115 7.41 -13.67 -18.07
C ASN A 115 6.18 -13.06 -18.76
N GLY A 116 6.21 -11.80 -19.18
CA GLY A 116 5.15 -11.17 -19.93
C GLY A 116 3.92 -10.76 -19.11
N PHE A 117 4.02 -10.69 -17.78
CA PHE A 117 2.94 -10.26 -16.89
C PHE A 117 2.89 -8.75 -16.67
N LEU A 118 3.81 -7.98 -17.25
CA LEU A 118 3.80 -6.52 -17.20
C LEU A 118 3.61 -5.93 -18.60
N TYR A 119 2.79 -4.89 -18.65
CA TYR A 119 2.64 -4.04 -19.83
C TYR A 119 2.77 -2.56 -19.44
N THR A 120 3.04 -1.68 -20.39
CA THR A 120 3.04 -0.23 -20.18
C THR A 120 1.73 0.38 -20.65
N ALA A 121 1.26 1.39 -19.91
CA ALA A 121 0.12 2.20 -20.31
C ALA A 121 0.34 3.65 -19.91
N ARG A 122 -0.20 4.55 -20.74
CA ARG A 122 -0.20 5.99 -20.48
C ARG A 122 -1.45 6.35 -19.70
N GLU A 123 -1.27 7.22 -18.74
CA GLU A 123 -2.36 7.83 -17.99
C GLU A 123 -2.07 9.31 -17.75
N LYS A 124 -3.11 10.09 -17.42
CA LYS A 124 -2.93 11.48 -17.03
C LYS A 124 -2.96 11.57 -15.53
N GLN A 125 -1.96 12.21 -14.97
CA GLN A 125 -1.85 12.49 -13.54
C GLN A 125 -1.72 13.97 -13.26
N TRP A 126 -2.11 14.40 -12.07
CA TRP A 126 -1.93 15.75 -11.63
C TRP A 126 -0.45 16.10 -11.47
N PHE A 127 -0.04 17.25 -12.02
CA PHE A 127 1.33 17.75 -11.96
C PHE A 127 1.33 19.18 -11.39
N SER A 128 2.14 19.42 -10.37
CA SER A 128 2.38 20.76 -9.85
C SER A 128 3.46 21.44 -10.67
N THR A 129 3.10 22.52 -11.39
CA THR A 129 4.07 23.35 -12.11
C THR A 129 4.94 24.18 -11.15
N ALA A 130 4.45 24.48 -9.95
CA ALA A 130 5.20 25.20 -8.94
C ALA A 130 6.29 24.33 -8.29
N GLN A 131 5.96 23.05 -8.01
CA GLN A 131 6.89 22.12 -7.37
C GLN A 131 7.63 21.22 -8.36
N GLN A 132 7.28 21.28 -9.66
CA GLN A 132 7.88 20.45 -10.72
C GLN A 132 7.82 18.95 -10.43
N ARG A 133 6.68 18.48 -9.84
CA ARG A 133 6.46 17.07 -9.52
C ARG A 133 5.03 16.63 -9.77
N PHE A 134 4.84 15.33 -9.99
CA PHE A 134 3.51 14.73 -10.00
C PHE A 134 2.91 14.73 -8.59
N LEU A 135 1.60 14.92 -8.54
CA LEU A 135 0.85 14.95 -7.29
C LEU A 135 -0.04 13.69 -7.21
N PRO A 136 0.20 12.82 -6.23
CA PRO A 136 -0.74 11.74 -5.94
C PRO A 136 -2.15 12.28 -5.63
N ASP A 137 -3.17 11.46 -5.84
CA ASP A 137 -4.58 11.87 -5.70
C ASP A 137 -4.91 12.53 -4.36
N ARG A 138 -4.24 12.15 -3.30
CA ARG A 138 -4.42 12.72 -1.94
C ARG A 138 -3.88 14.15 -1.78
N TYR A 139 -3.06 14.60 -2.73
CA TYR A 139 -2.51 15.96 -2.75
C TYR A 139 -3.39 16.94 -3.54
N VAL A 140 -4.40 16.44 -4.26
CA VAL A 140 -5.28 17.26 -5.07
C VAL A 140 -6.71 17.15 -4.56
N GLU A 141 -7.34 18.29 -4.34
CA GLU A 141 -8.74 18.40 -4.00
C GLU A 141 -9.43 19.41 -4.91
N GLY A 142 -10.73 19.29 -5.02
CA GLY A 142 -11.54 20.18 -5.85
C GLY A 142 -13.02 19.92 -5.67
N THR A 143 -13.83 20.50 -6.55
CA THR A 143 -15.27 20.35 -6.49
C THR A 143 -15.71 19.07 -7.19
N CYS A 144 -16.41 18.20 -6.46
CA CYS A 144 -17.00 16.99 -6.99
C CYS A 144 -18.03 17.31 -8.06
N TYR A 145 -17.86 16.81 -9.25
CA TYR A 145 -18.79 17.03 -10.38
C TYR A 145 -20.12 16.30 -10.22
N ILE A 146 -20.24 15.36 -9.26
CA ILE A 146 -21.45 14.59 -8.99
C ILE A 146 -22.34 15.29 -7.94
N CYS A 147 -21.76 15.74 -6.82
CA CYS A 147 -22.54 16.27 -5.68
C CYS A 147 -22.20 17.71 -5.26
N GLY A 148 -21.25 18.36 -5.95
CA GLY A 148 -20.85 19.73 -5.66
C GLY A 148 -20.04 19.91 -4.35
N ASN A 149 -19.54 18.84 -3.75
CA ASN A 149 -18.66 18.95 -2.57
C ASN A 149 -17.36 19.67 -2.96
N PRO A 150 -17.01 20.83 -2.34
CA PRO A 150 -15.84 21.61 -2.75
C PRO A 150 -14.50 21.01 -2.34
N ASP A 151 -14.50 20.03 -1.44
CA ASP A 151 -13.30 19.42 -0.85
C ASP A 151 -13.19 17.92 -1.19
N ALA A 152 -13.66 17.53 -2.37
CA ALA A 152 -13.49 16.15 -2.84
C ALA A 152 -12.05 15.89 -3.24
N ARG A 153 -11.53 14.70 -2.93
CA ARG A 153 -10.23 14.24 -3.48
C ARG A 153 -10.35 13.97 -4.96
N SER A 154 -9.24 13.96 -5.68
CA SER A 154 -9.26 13.78 -7.13
C SER A 154 -9.75 12.38 -7.55
N ASP A 155 -9.57 11.37 -6.70
CA ASP A 155 -9.94 9.96 -6.96
C ASP A 155 -11.27 9.54 -6.32
N GLN A 156 -11.74 10.26 -5.29
CA GLN A 156 -12.93 9.88 -4.53
C GLN A 156 -13.57 11.06 -3.82
N CYS A 157 -14.88 11.14 -3.82
CA CYS A 157 -15.63 12.09 -3.02
C CYS A 157 -16.09 11.47 -1.68
N GLU A 158 -15.55 11.95 -0.56
CA GLU A 158 -15.90 11.44 0.76
C GLU A 158 -17.35 11.73 1.17
N LYS A 159 -17.98 12.77 0.58
CA LYS A 159 -19.36 13.15 0.89
C LYS A 159 -20.38 12.23 0.21
N CYS A 160 -20.22 11.91 -1.05
CA CYS A 160 -21.16 11.06 -1.81
C CYS A 160 -20.67 9.62 -2.01
N GLY A 161 -19.40 9.32 -1.65
CA GLY A 161 -18.82 7.97 -1.73
C GLY A 161 -18.44 7.50 -3.13
N HIS A 162 -18.64 8.32 -4.17
CA HIS A 162 -18.31 7.92 -5.53
C HIS A 162 -16.81 8.06 -5.82
N MET A 163 -16.29 7.10 -6.59
CA MET A 163 -15.01 7.25 -7.25
C MET A 163 -15.12 8.35 -8.30
N LEU A 164 -14.09 9.17 -8.42
CA LEU A 164 -14.05 10.29 -9.36
C LEU A 164 -12.98 10.04 -10.43
N GLU A 165 -13.25 10.54 -11.61
CA GLU A 165 -12.25 10.66 -12.66
C GLU A 165 -11.49 11.98 -12.47
N PRO A 166 -10.16 11.95 -12.29
CA PRO A 166 -9.38 13.16 -12.02
C PRO A 166 -9.61 14.27 -13.06
N GLU A 167 -9.79 13.90 -14.33
CA GLU A 167 -10.01 14.83 -15.44
C GLU A 167 -11.31 15.65 -15.31
N LEU A 168 -12.29 15.14 -14.59
CA LEU A 168 -13.60 15.78 -14.40
C LEU A 168 -13.69 16.59 -13.10
N LEU A 169 -12.67 16.52 -12.25
CA LEU A 169 -12.65 17.31 -11.01
C LEU A 169 -12.65 18.81 -11.33
N GLN A 170 -13.60 19.53 -10.73
CA GLN A 170 -13.72 20.97 -10.96
C GLN A 170 -12.88 21.75 -9.94
N ASN A 171 -12.34 22.89 -10.38
CA ASN A 171 -11.51 23.76 -9.54
C ASN A 171 -10.42 23.02 -8.75
N PRO A 172 -9.57 22.20 -9.42
CA PRO A 172 -8.54 21.44 -8.74
C PRO A 172 -7.50 22.36 -8.10
N ARG A 173 -7.11 22.02 -6.86
CA ARG A 173 -6.06 22.74 -6.13
C ARG A 173 -5.15 21.76 -5.40
N SER A 174 -3.88 22.09 -5.36
CA SER A 174 -2.88 21.39 -4.56
C SER A 174 -3.10 21.65 -3.08
N LYS A 175 -3.16 20.62 -2.27
CA LYS A 175 -3.27 20.73 -0.79
C LYS A 175 -1.97 21.22 -0.14
N VAL A 176 -0.86 21.20 -0.87
CA VAL A 176 0.45 21.57 -0.33
C VAL A 176 0.63 23.09 -0.35
N ASP A 177 0.25 23.73 -1.45
CA ASP A 177 0.53 25.17 -1.69
C ASP A 177 -0.67 25.94 -2.24
N GLY A 178 -1.81 25.31 -2.42
CA GLY A 178 -3.02 25.93 -2.97
C GLY A 178 -2.96 26.23 -4.47
N SER A 179 -1.84 25.93 -5.15
CA SER A 179 -1.70 26.18 -6.59
C SER A 179 -2.64 25.28 -7.41
N THR A 180 -2.97 25.73 -8.62
CA THR A 180 -3.77 24.94 -9.55
C THR A 180 -2.85 23.94 -10.30
N PRO A 181 -3.01 22.63 -10.09
CA PRO A 181 -2.24 21.62 -10.81
C PRO A 181 -2.77 21.45 -12.24
N VAL A 182 -1.94 20.90 -13.11
CA VAL A 182 -2.30 20.56 -14.50
C VAL A 182 -2.25 19.05 -14.70
N LEU A 183 -3.04 18.55 -15.64
CA LEU A 183 -2.95 17.14 -16.05
C LEU A 183 -1.77 16.98 -17.03
N LYS A 184 -0.91 16.02 -16.77
CA LYS A 184 0.25 15.67 -17.59
C LYS A 184 0.26 14.18 -17.85
N GLU A 185 0.57 13.78 -19.09
CA GLU A 185 0.72 12.36 -19.43
C GLU A 185 1.99 11.80 -18.79
N THR A 186 1.84 10.57 -18.27
CA THR A 186 2.93 9.74 -17.77
C THR A 186 2.73 8.30 -18.21
N GLU A 187 3.78 7.50 -18.20
CA GLU A 187 3.74 6.08 -18.57
C GLU A 187 4.18 5.21 -17.40
N HIS A 188 3.34 4.22 -17.09
CA HIS A 188 3.59 3.31 -15.97
C HIS A 188 3.55 1.86 -16.40
N PHE A 189 4.26 1.00 -15.64
CA PHE A 189 4.11 -0.44 -15.75
C PHE A 189 2.90 -0.90 -14.96
N TYR A 190 2.12 -1.76 -15.60
CA TYR A 190 0.92 -2.38 -15.05
C TYR A 190 1.12 -3.88 -14.93
N LEU A 191 0.74 -4.45 -13.80
CA LEU A 191 0.58 -5.89 -13.65
C LEU A 191 -0.72 -6.33 -14.33
N ASP A 192 -0.62 -7.25 -15.27
CA ASP A 192 -1.77 -7.81 -15.99
C ASP A 192 -2.51 -8.83 -15.12
N LEU A 193 -3.31 -8.33 -14.19
CA LEU A 193 -4.16 -9.17 -13.35
C LEU A 193 -5.29 -9.82 -14.13
N SER A 194 -5.68 -9.27 -15.27
CA SER A 194 -6.77 -9.81 -16.10
C SER A 194 -6.39 -11.18 -16.66
N SER A 195 -5.14 -11.33 -17.10
CA SER A 195 -4.63 -12.62 -17.59
C SER A 195 -4.53 -13.69 -16.50
N LEU A 196 -4.34 -13.28 -15.25
CA LEU A 196 -4.20 -14.15 -14.07
C LEU A 196 -5.53 -14.48 -13.39
N GLU A 197 -6.63 -13.85 -13.78
CA GLU A 197 -7.93 -13.99 -13.12
C GLU A 197 -8.40 -15.46 -13.01
N PRO A 198 -8.36 -16.29 -14.06
CA PRO A 198 -8.81 -17.68 -13.97
C PRO A 198 -8.03 -18.47 -12.90
N GLU A 199 -6.73 -18.28 -12.82
CA GLU A 199 -5.87 -18.96 -11.86
C GLU A 199 -6.13 -18.46 -10.43
N ILE A 200 -6.31 -17.14 -10.24
CA ILE A 200 -6.65 -16.54 -8.96
C ILE A 200 -8.00 -17.04 -8.45
N VAL A 201 -9.00 -17.11 -9.32
CA VAL A 201 -10.33 -17.66 -8.97
C VAL A 201 -10.23 -19.13 -8.58
N ALA A 202 -9.49 -19.94 -9.35
CA ALA A 202 -9.25 -21.35 -9.02
C ALA A 202 -8.51 -21.50 -7.68
N PHE A 203 -7.51 -20.67 -7.43
CA PHE A 203 -6.77 -20.62 -6.18
C PHE A 203 -7.67 -20.31 -4.99
N LEU A 204 -8.55 -19.32 -5.08
CA LEU A 204 -9.47 -18.93 -4.02
C LEU A 204 -10.51 -20.04 -3.75
N LYS A 205 -11.11 -20.61 -4.79
CA LYS A 205 -12.05 -21.73 -4.66
C LYS A 205 -11.46 -22.95 -3.96
N ALA A 206 -10.22 -23.30 -4.28
CA ALA A 206 -9.52 -24.41 -3.64
C ALA A 206 -9.27 -24.19 -2.12
N ARG A 207 -9.49 -22.97 -1.61
CA ARG A 207 -9.27 -22.60 -0.20
C ARG A 207 -10.55 -22.34 0.58
N GLU A 208 -11.71 -22.52 -0.01
CA GLU A 208 -13.02 -22.33 0.64
C GLU A 208 -13.19 -23.16 1.92
N SER A 209 -12.55 -24.33 1.98
CA SER A 209 -12.69 -25.24 3.13
C SER A 209 -11.93 -24.82 4.39
N TYR A 210 -10.93 -23.92 4.27
CA TYR A 210 -10.09 -23.54 5.41
C TYR A 210 -9.79 -22.05 5.57
N TRP A 211 -10.10 -21.24 4.56
CA TRP A 211 -10.06 -19.79 4.71
C TRP A 211 -11.38 -19.27 5.31
N ARG A 212 -11.30 -18.11 5.96
CA ARG A 212 -12.49 -17.49 6.55
C ARG A 212 -13.56 -17.23 5.47
N PRO A 213 -14.81 -17.68 5.67
CA PRO A 213 -15.87 -17.56 4.64
C PRO A 213 -16.12 -16.12 4.17
N ASN A 214 -15.99 -15.13 5.05
CA ASN A 214 -16.15 -13.72 4.68
C ASN A 214 -15.06 -13.23 3.72
N VAL A 215 -13.81 -13.69 3.88
CA VAL A 215 -12.68 -13.34 3.00
C VAL A 215 -12.95 -13.91 1.60
N ILE A 216 -13.25 -15.21 1.52
CA ILE A 216 -13.52 -15.88 0.24
C ILE A 216 -14.71 -15.22 -0.46
N ARG A 217 -15.84 -15.05 0.23
CA ARG A 217 -17.06 -14.47 -0.35
C ARG A 217 -16.84 -13.06 -0.87
N GLN A 218 -16.12 -12.21 -0.11
CA GLN A 218 -15.85 -10.85 -0.53
C GLN A 218 -14.92 -10.80 -1.73
N SER A 219 -13.81 -11.56 -1.71
CA SER A 219 -12.83 -11.59 -2.80
C SER A 219 -13.41 -12.17 -4.09
N LEU A 220 -14.04 -13.36 -4.02
CA LEU A 220 -14.66 -13.97 -5.19
C LEU A 220 -15.85 -13.16 -5.69
N GLY A 221 -16.68 -12.62 -4.79
CA GLY A 221 -17.84 -11.82 -5.17
C GLY A 221 -17.43 -10.57 -5.96
N GLN A 222 -16.38 -9.89 -5.54
CA GLN A 222 -15.87 -8.72 -6.26
C GLN A 222 -15.26 -9.11 -7.62
N ILE A 223 -14.42 -10.17 -7.65
CA ILE A 223 -13.81 -10.63 -8.91
C ILE A 223 -14.87 -11.06 -9.91
N LEU A 224 -15.88 -11.82 -9.48
CA LEU A 224 -16.94 -12.32 -10.38
C LEU A 224 -17.88 -11.19 -10.87
N ALA A 225 -18.01 -10.09 -10.10
CA ALA A 225 -18.84 -8.95 -10.50
C ALA A 225 -18.12 -8.00 -11.46
N ASP A 226 -16.84 -7.65 -11.17
CA ASP A 226 -16.13 -6.54 -11.81
C ASP A 226 -14.97 -7.01 -12.71
N GLY A 227 -14.55 -8.28 -12.58
CA GLY A 227 -13.31 -8.80 -13.15
C GLY A 227 -12.07 -8.22 -12.48
N LEU A 228 -10.90 -8.76 -12.80
CA LEU A 228 -9.62 -8.19 -12.44
C LEU A 228 -9.12 -7.26 -13.54
N LYS A 229 -8.68 -6.08 -13.15
CA LYS A 229 -8.11 -5.08 -14.06
C LYS A 229 -6.63 -4.91 -13.78
N GLY A 230 -5.87 -4.53 -14.79
CA GLY A 230 -4.46 -4.19 -14.66
C GLY A 230 -4.23 -3.17 -13.54
N ARG A 231 -3.18 -3.36 -12.76
CA ARG A 231 -2.80 -2.48 -11.64
C ARG A 231 -1.46 -1.84 -11.92
N PRO A 232 -1.36 -0.49 -11.86
CA PRO A 232 -0.06 0.18 -12.00
C PRO A 232 0.82 -0.18 -10.80
N ILE A 233 2.06 -0.58 -11.09
CA ILE A 233 3.07 -0.97 -10.08
C ILE A 233 4.22 0.03 -9.98
N THR A 234 4.28 1.00 -10.88
CA THR A 234 5.22 2.13 -10.81
C THR A 234 4.49 3.43 -10.52
N ARG A 235 5.21 4.43 -10.04
CA ARG A 235 4.69 5.76 -9.70
C ARG A 235 5.77 6.82 -9.95
N ASP A 236 5.35 8.02 -10.32
CA ASP A 236 6.22 9.20 -10.41
C ASP A 236 6.44 9.80 -9.01
N LEU A 237 7.22 9.14 -8.19
CA LEU A 237 7.53 9.53 -6.83
C LEU A 237 9.04 9.43 -6.57
N ASP A 238 9.60 10.42 -5.88
CA ASP A 238 11.01 10.42 -5.49
C ASP A 238 11.29 9.51 -4.27
N TRP A 239 10.24 9.04 -3.59
CA TRP A 239 10.32 8.18 -2.42
C TRP A 239 9.72 6.82 -2.70
N GLY A 240 10.57 5.82 -2.88
CA GLY A 240 10.18 4.46 -3.24
C GLY A 240 11.38 3.57 -3.53
N ILE A 241 11.11 2.44 -4.14
CA ILE A 241 12.13 1.53 -4.66
C ILE A 241 12.41 1.91 -6.11
N PRO A 242 13.66 2.21 -6.50
CA PRO A 242 13.98 2.52 -7.87
C PRO A 242 13.60 1.39 -8.83
N VAL A 243 12.95 1.73 -9.94
CA VAL A 243 12.62 0.76 -10.99
C VAL A 243 13.93 0.30 -11.66
N PRO A 244 14.18 -1.03 -11.81
CA PRO A 244 15.47 -1.54 -12.32
C PRO A 244 15.53 -1.49 -13.86
N LEU A 245 15.37 -0.31 -14.43
CA LEU A 245 15.45 -0.04 -15.86
C LEU A 245 16.33 1.18 -16.10
N GLU A 246 17.07 1.13 -17.19
CA GLU A 246 17.83 2.27 -17.69
C GLU A 246 16.84 3.23 -18.42
N GLY A 247 16.82 4.52 -18.05
CA GLY A 247 16.02 5.55 -18.70
C GLY A 247 15.46 6.58 -17.76
#